data_ee7b9a4e3830d4edda72a7a96d244cd6
#
_entry.id   ee7b9a4e3830d4edda72a7a96d244cd6
#
_cell.length_a   1.000
_cell.length_b   1.000
_cell.length_c   1.000
_cell.angle_alpha   90.00
_cell.angle_beta   90.00
_cell.angle_gamma   90.00
#
_symmetry.space_group_name_H-M   'P 1'
#
loop_
_entity.id
_entity.type
_entity.pdbx_description
1 polymer ?
#
loop_
_entity_poly.entity_id
_entity_poly.type
_entity_poly.pdbx_seq_one_letter_code
_entity_poly.pdbx_strand_id
1 'polypeptide(L)'
;MIVVSKLNKPIKLKQVIHKDLRGSLTEIFLRKKIKFNFCKCITVTSKKNVIRGLHFQKKFAQHKILFVLKGTINDFVVNIKKNSKTYGKVYKFKLTAGEALIIPKTFAHGYSSLAKENILIYF
;
A
#
# COMPACT_ATOMS: atom_id res chain seq x y z
N MET A 1 0.06 -6.08 -17.47
CA MET A 1 0.78 -6.49 -16.24
C MET A 1 1.55 -5.30 -15.66
N ILE A 2 1.40 -5.07 -14.37
CA ILE A 2 2.16 -4.03 -13.65
C ILE A 2 3.53 -4.59 -13.27
N VAL A 3 4.60 -3.95 -13.70
CA VAL A 3 5.97 -4.28 -13.31
C VAL A 3 6.41 -3.28 -12.25
N VAL A 4 6.42 -3.69 -10.98
CA VAL A 4 6.62 -2.78 -9.85
C VAL A 4 7.97 -2.08 -9.90
N SER A 5 9.03 -2.78 -10.34
CA SER A 5 10.37 -2.20 -10.47
C SER A 5 10.48 -1.04 -11.48
N LYS A 6 9.51 -0.89 -12.36
CA LYS A 6 9.46 0.17 -13.39
C LYS A 6 8.60 1.37 -12.99
N LEU A 7 7.96 1.31 -11.84
CA LEU A 7 7.09 2.40 -11.40
C LEU A 7 7.88 3.58 -10.87
N ASN A 8 7.45 4.77 -11.25
CA ASN A 8 8.01 6.05 -10.81
C ASN A 8 7.02 6.88 -9.97
N LYS A 9 5.85 6.36 -9.71
CA LYS A 9 4.81 6.96 -8.87
C LYS A 9 3.99 5.89 -8.16
N PRO A 10 3.37 6.19 -7.00
CA PRO A 10 2.47 5.26 -6.35
C PRO A 10 1.22 5.00 -7.21
N ILE A 11 0.69 3.79 -7.13
CA ILE A 11 -0.50 3.35 -7.88
C ILE A 11 -1.49 2.71 -6.92
N LYS A 12 -2.72 3.22 -6.91
CA LYS A 12 -3.85 2.60 -6.22
C LYS A 12 -4.50 1.54 -7.11
N LEU A 13 -4.78 0.39 -6.51
CA LEU A 13 -5.48 -0.73 -7.15
C LEU A 13 -6.73 -1.09 -6.36
N LYS A 14 -7.76 -1.50 -7.05
CA LYS A 14 -8.98 -2.06 -6.47
C LYS A 14 -9.07 -3.52 -6.84
N GLN A 15 -9.19 -4.39 -5.84
CA GLN A 15 -9.33 -5.83 -6.04
C GLN A 15 -10.81 -6.22 -6.10
N VAL A 16 -11.09 -7.30 -6.82
CA VAL A 16 -12.45 -7.84 -6.90
C VAL A 16 -12.74 -8.63 -5.62
N ILE A 17 -13.85 -8.30 -4.98
CA ILE A 17 -14.35 -9.02 -3.80
C ILE A 17 -15.52 -9.88 -4.27
N HIS A 18 -15.36 -11.19 -4.19
CA HIS A 18 -16.41 -12.16 -4.47
C HIS A 18 -17.20 -12.44 -3.18
N LYS A 19 -18.49 -12.14 -3.18
CA LYS A 19 -19.36 -12.32 -2.02
C LYS A 19 -20.44 -13.36 -2.31
N ASP A 20 -20.72 -14.19 -1.30
CA ASP A 20 -21.87 -15.11 -1.30
C ASP A 20 -22.42 -15.26 0.13
N LEU A 21 -23.36 -16.21 0.33
CA LEU A 21 -23.97 -16.43 1.65
C LEU A 21 -22.98 -16.88 2.73
N ARG A 22 -21.83 -17.42 2.36
CA ARG A 22 -20.78 -17.87 3.28
C ARG A 22 -19.83 -16.76 3.72
N GLY A 23 -19.79 -15.62 2.97
CA GLY A 23 -18.86 -14.54 3.24
C GLY A 23 -18.24 -13.97 1.96
N SER A 24 -16.93 -13.70 1.99
CA SER A 24 -16.24 -13.11 0.85
C SER A 24 -14.87 -13.74 0.61
N LEU A 25 -14.45 -13.70 -0.65
CA LEU A 25 -13.13 -14.10 -1.13
C LEU A 25 -12.54 -12.97 -1.96
N THR A 26 -11.29 -12.61 -1.68
CA THR A 26 -10.57 -11.59 -2.46
C THR A 26 -9.18 -12.10 -2.82
N GLU A 27 -8.83 -12.05 -4.10
CA GLU A 27 -7.47 -12.29 -4.53
C GLU A 27 -6.63 -11.03 -4.31
N ILE A 28 -5.86 -11.00 -3.23
CA ILE A 28 -5.07 -9.80 -2.87
C ILE A 28 -3.81 -9.66 -3.70
N PHE A 29 -3.27 -10.75 -4.21
CA PHE A 29 -2.10 -10.75 -5.10
C PHE A 29 -2.25 -11.79 -6.20
N LEU A 30 -1.98 -11.37 -7.42
CA LEU A 30 -1.99 -12.27 -8.57
C LEU A 30 -0.75 -12.03 -9.43
N ARG A 31 0.17 -12.99 -9.44
CA ARG A 31 1.44 -12.92 -10.18
C ARG A 31 1.27 -12.61 -11.67
N LYS A 32 0.16 -13.03 -12.27
CA LYS A 32 -0.19 -12.70 -13.66
C LYS A 32 -0.42 -11.19 -13.89
N LYS A 33 -0.86 -10.47 -12.87
CA LYS A 33 -1.20 -9.04 -12.95
C LYS A 33 -0.09 -8.13 -12.43
N ILE A 34 0.69 -8.60 -11.46
CA ILE A 34 1.70 -7.78 -10.78
C ILE A 34 3.02 -8.55 -10.72
N LYS A 35 4.05 -8.04 -11.37
CA LYS A 35 5.41 -8.57 -11.23
C LYS A 35 6.09 -7.88 -10.05
N PHE A 36 6.29 -8.63 -8.98
CA PHE A 36 6.85 -8.16 -7.72
C PHE A 36 7.67 -9.27 -7.07
N ASN A 37 8.84 -8.94 -6.55
CA ASN A 37 9.68 -9.86 -5.80
C ASN A 37 9.38 -9.73 -4.31
N PHE A 38 8.80 -10.79 -3.75
CA PHE A 38 8.49 -10.83 -2.33
C PHE A 38 9.74 -11.06 -1.49
N CYS A 39 9.89 -10.27 -0.42
CA CYS A 39 10.89 -10.49 0.60
C CYS A 39 10.24 -10.95 1.91
N LYS A 40 9.09 -10.39 2.22
CA LYS A 40 8.33 -10.70 3.44
C LYS A 40 6.87 -10.32 3.24
N CYS A 41 6.03 -10.86 4.10
CA CYS A 41 4.63 -10.48 4.21
C CYS A 41 4.32 -10.25 5.69
N ILE A 42 3.76 -9.10 6.03
CA ILE A 42 3.42 -8.76 7.42
C ILE A 42 1.98 -8.23 7.49
N THR A 43 1.33 -8.49 8.61
CA THR A 43 0.03 -7.88 8.94
C THR A 43 0.21 -6.79 9.99
N VAL A 44 -0.59 -5.75 9.89
CA VAL A 44 -0.64 -4.67 10.86
C VAL A 44 -2.09 -4.41 11.24
N THR A 45 -2.36 -4.31 12.53
CA THR A 45 -3.65 -3.86 13.05
C THR A 45 -3.50 -2.48 13.66
N SER A 46 -4.48 -1.61 13.46
CA SER A 46 -4.49 -0.28 14.03
C SER A 46 -5.88 0.10 14.47
N LYS A 47 -5.99 0.68 15.65
CA LYS A 47 -7.22 1.29 16.16
C LYS A 47 -7.50 2.60 15.41
N LYS A 48 -8.68 3.18 15.65
CA LYS A 48 -9.03 4.49 15.10
C LYS A 48 -8.05 5.58 15.57
N ASN A 49 -7.75 6.53 14.69
CA ASN A 49 -6.88 7.69 14.95
C ASN A 49 -5.42 7.34 15.25
N VAL A 50 -4.95 6.17 14.82
CA VAL A 50 -3.53 5.82 14.89
C VAL A 50 -2.81 6.40 13.67
N ILE A 51 -1.65 6.99 13.90
CA ILE A 51 -0.74 7.47 12.85
C ILE A 51 0.53 6.62 12.89
N ARG A 52 0.90 6.08 11.73
CA ARG A 52 2.15 5.32 11.54
C ARG A 52 2.96 5.92 10.41
N GLY A 53 4.24 6.11 10.61
CA GLY A 53 5.17 6.64 9.61
C GLY A 53 5.58 8.06 9.94
N LEU A 54 6.20 8.80 9.04
CA LEU A 54 6.59 8.36 7.71
C LEU A 54 7.77 7.39 7.77
N HIS A 55 7.75 6.33 6.97
CA HIS A 55 8.82 5.33 6.91
C HIS A 55 9.46 5.27 5.52
N PHE A 56 10.78 5.08 5.49
CA PHE A 56 11.54 4.74 4.30
C PHE A 56 12.81 3.99 4.69
N GLN A 57 13.40 3.26 3.76
CA GLN A 57 14.66 2.56 3.95
C GLN A 57 15.76 3.20 3.09
N LYS A 58 16.86 3.63 3.73
CA LYS A 58 18.06 4.12 3.02
C LYS A 58 18.84 2.99 2.38
N LYS A 59 19.12 1.93 3.17
CA LYS A 59 19.83 0.72 2.71
C LYS A 59 18.81 -0.34 2.36
N PHE A 60 19.06 -1.06 1.24
CA PHE A 60 18.18 -2.13 0.76
C PHE A 60 16.73 -1.67 0.58
N ALA A 61 16.57 -0.44 0.06
CA ALA A 61 15.25 0.10 -0.22
C ALA A 61 14.44 -0.83 -1.13
N GLN A 62 13.19 -1.11 -0.72
CA GLN A 62 12.31 -2.03 -1.40
C GLN A 62 11.02 -1.35 -1.81
N HIS A 63 10.47 -1.77 -2.94
CA HIS A 63 9.09 -1.48 -3.29
C HIS A 63 8.16 -2.15 -2.28
N LYS A 64 7.02 -1.54 -2.03
CA LYS A 64 6.01 -2.07 -1.10
C LYS A 64 4.67 -2.19 -1.79
N ILE A 65 3.92 -3.20 -1.42
CA ILE A 65 2.50 -3.32 -1.73
C ILE A 65 1.75 -3.37 -0.41
N LEU A 66 0.87 -2.40 -0.22
CA LEU A 66 -0.02 -2.31 0.93
C LEU A 66 -1.41 -2.73 0.49
N PHE A 67 -2.05 -3.62 1.23
CA PHE A 67 -3.42 -4.02 0.99
C PHE A 67 -4.26 -3.85 2.26
N VAL A 68 -5.45 -3.24 2.13
CA VAL A 68 -6.38 -3.06 3.25
C VAL A 68 -7.34 -4.25 3.29
N LEU A 69 -7.24 -5.06 4.33
CA LEU A 69 -8.15 -6.20 4.58
C LEU A 69 -9.44 -5.76 5.23
N LYS A 70 -9.35 -4.84 6.17
CA LYS A 70 -10.49 -4.32 6.94
C LYS A 70 -10.24 -2.86 7.29
N GLY A 71 -11.31 -2.07 7.32
CA GLY A 71 -11.24 -0.67 7.73
C GLY A 71 -10.94 0.30 6.61
N THR A 72 -10.45 1.47 7.00
CA THR A 72 -10.18 2.60 6.09
C THR A 72 -8.98 3.38 6.60
N ILE A 73 -8.08 3.74 5.70
CA ILE A 73 -6.91 4.57 6.01
C ILE A 73 -6.76 5.71 5.02
N ASN A 74 -6.08 6.77 5.43
CA ASN A 74 -5.47 7.74 4.52
C ASN A 74 -3.97 7.46 4.49
N ASP A 75 -3.42 7.06 3.35
CA ASP A 75 -1.99 6.89 3.15
C ASP A 75 -1.40 8.12 2.47
N PHE A 76 -0.30 8.63 3.01
CA PHE A 76 0.45 9.76 2.49
C PHE A 76 1.79 9.27 1.97
N VAL A 77 2.06 9.51 0.70
CA VAL A 77 3.25 9.04 0.02
C VAL A 77 4.03 10.23 -0.52
N VAL A 78 5.30 10.33 -0.15
CA VAL A 78 6.15 11.48 -0.47
C VAL A 78 7.33 11.02 -1.31
N ASN A 79 7.56 11.69 -2.44
CA ASN A 79 8.75 11.44 -3.25
C ASN A 79 9.99 11.99 -2.54
N ILE A 80 10.90 11.12 -2.15
CA ILE A 80 12.16 11.47 -1.48
C ILE A 80 13.40 11.26 -2.37
N LYS A 81 13.22 11.04 -3.65
CA LYS A 81 14.32 10.96 -4.62
C LYS A 81 14.78 12.38 -4.98
N LYS A 82 15.94 12.78 -4.47
CA LYS A 82 16.48 14.14 -4.60
C LYS A 82 16.60 14.64 -6.05
N ASN A 83 16.93 13.76 -6.99
CA ASN A 83 17.11 14.11 -8.41
C ASN A 83 15.81 14.06 -9.22
N SER A 84 14.70 13.75 -8.61
CA SER A 84 13.41 13.68 -9.29
C SER A 84 12.83 15.09 -9.49
N LYS A 85 12.20 15.32 -10.63
CA LYS A 85 11.44 16.56 -10.90
C LYS A 85 10.25 16.73 -9.96
N THR A 86 9.78 15.63 -9.36
CA THR A 86 8.67 15.62 -8.41
C THR A 86 9.13 15.40 -6.96
N TYR A 87 10.42 15.68 -6.66
CA TYR A 87 10.93 15.62 -5.29
C TYR A 87 10.07 16.43 -4.33
N GLY A 88 9.71 15.83 -3.21
CA GLY A 88 8.87 16.45 -2.20
C GLY A 88 7.38 16.44 -2.50
N LYS A 89 6.95 15.98 -3.68
CA LYS A 89 5.53 15.86 -4.01
C LYS A 89 4.86 14.86 -3.08
N VAL A 90 3.73 15.27 -2.51
CA VAL A 90 2.90 14.44 -1.63
C VAL A 90 1.68 13.93 -2.40
N TYR A 91 1.47 12.61 -2.30
CA TYR A 91 0.26 11.94 -2.78
C TYR A 91 -0.56 11.48 -1.57
N LYS A 92 -1.86 11.69 -1.62
CA LYS A 92 -2.79 11.20 -0.60
C LYS A 92 -3.75 10.20 -1.22
N PHE A 93 -3.85 9.03 -0.60
CA PHE A 93 -4.76 7.97 -1.03
C PHE A 93 -5.66 7.56 0.14
N LYS A 94 -6.97 7.66 -0.06
CA LYS A 94 -7.93 7.01 0.84
C LYS A 94 -8.13 5.57 0.37
N LEU A 95 -7.87 4.62 1.24
CA LEU A 95 -7.96 3.20 0.95
C LEU A 95 -8.95 2.53 1.90
N THR A 96 -9.85 1.74 1.34
CA THR A 96 -10.80 0.91 2.08
C THR A 96 -10.54 -0.57 1.83
N ALA A 97 -11.23 -1.45 2.56
CA ALA A 97 -11.12 -2.89 2.39
C ALA A 97 -11.27 -3.31 0.90
N GLY A 98 -10.36 -4.14 0.42
CA GLY A 98 -10.27 -4.57 -0.97
C GLY A 98 -9.41 -3.69 -1.86
N GLU A 99 -8.86 -2.61 -1.34
CA GLU A 99 -7.99 -1.70 -2.09
C GLU A 99 -6.52 -1.87 -1.70
N ALA A 100 -5.63 -1.68 -2.67
CA ALA A 100 -4.19 -1.79 -2.49
C ALA A 100 -3.48 -0.54 -2.99
N LEU A 101 -2.27 -0.31 -2.48
CA LEU A 101 -1.38 0.76 -2.90
C LEU A 101 0.00 0.17 -3.18
N ILE A 102 0.52 0.40 -4.37
CA ILE A 102 1.90 0.08 -4.71
C ILE A 102 2.74 1.33 -4.49
N ILE A 103 3.77 1.21 -3.67
CA ILE A 103 4.66 2.32 -3.29
C ILE A 103 6.06 1.99 -3.80
N PRO A 104 6.59 2.76 -4.77
CA PRO A 104 7.96 2.57 -5.23
C PRO A 104 8.99 2.85 -4.14
N LYS A 105 10.15 2.23 -4.23
CA LYS A 105 11.22 2.31 -3.21
C LYS A 105 11.76 3.71 -2.93
N THR A 106 11.53 4.64 -3.84
CA THR A 106 12.00 6.04 -3.73
C THR A 106 11.02 6.95 -3.00
N PHE A 107 10.00 6.37 -2.37
CA PHE A 107 8.98 7.12 -1.64
C PHE A 107 8.98 6.73 -0.16
N ALA A 108 8.81 7.74 0.69
CA ALA A 108 8.40 7.55 2.07
C ALA A 108 6.88 7.50 2.15
N HIS A 109 6.34 6.75 3.10
CA HIS A 109 4.90 6.72 3.32
C HIS A 109 4.53 6.56 4.78
N GLY A 110 3.33 6.96 5.11
CA GLY A 110 2.70 6.75 6.38
C GLY A 110 1.19 6.89 6.25
N TYR A 111 0.46 6.44 7.25
CA TYR A 111 -0.99 6.48 7.20
C TYR A 111 -1.63 6.87 8.51
N SER A 112 -2.84 7.38 8.41
CA SER A 112 -3.77 7.54 9.52
C SER A 112 -4.95 6.57 9.37
N SER A 113 -5.32 5.92 10.46
CA SER A 113 -6.44 4.96 10.48
C SER A 113 -7.75 5.65 10.85
N LEU A 114 -8.80 5.39 10.08
CA LEU A 114 -10.09 6.09 10.17
C LEU A 114 -11.20 5.23 10.78
N ALA A 115 -11.18 3.93 10.57
CA ALA A 115 -12.16 3.01 11.12
C ALA A 115 -11.80 2.59 12.56
N LYS A 116 -12.78 2.03 13.29
CA LYS A 116 -12.59 1.51 14.64
C LYS A 116 -11.50 0.44 14.69
N GLU A 117 -11.47 -0.43 13.66
CA GLU A 117 -10.48 -1.47 13.47
C GLU A 117 -9.98 -1.44 12.03
N ASN A 118 -8.67 -1.47 11.84
CA ASN A 118 -8.04 -1.44 10.53
C ASN A 118 -6.99 -2.55 10.47
N ILE A 119 -7.06 -3.39 9.44
CA ILE A 119 -6.14 -4.51 9.23
C ILE A 119 -5.54 -4.37 7.84
N LEU A 120 -4.21 -4.36 7.78
CA LEU A 120 -3.44 -4.20 6.56
C LEU A 120 -2.48 -5.37 6.39
N ILE A 121 -2.16 -5.68 5.13
CA ILE A 121 -1.06 -6.56 4.75
C ILE A 121 -0.05 -5.74 3.94
N TYR A 122 1.22 -5.92 4.27
CA TYR A 122 2.35 -5.41 3.50
C TYR A 122 3.14 -6.54 2.87
N PHE A 123 3.53 -6.34 1.64
CA PHE A 123 4.47 -7.18 0.91
C PHE A 123 5.74 -6.41 0.60
#